data_d0ebbe8b9319e5afdf6ba2956cc352c7
#
_entry.id   d0ebbe8b9319e5afdf6ba2956cc352c7
#
_cell.length_a   1.000
_cell.length_b   1.000
_cell.length_c   1.000
_cell.angle_alpha   90.00
_cell.angle_beta   90.00
_cell.angle_gamma   90.00
#
_symmetry.space_group_name_H-M   'P 1'
#
loop_
_entity.id
_entity.type
_entity.pdbx_description
1 polymer ?
#
loop_
_entity_poly.entity_id
_entity_poly.type
_entity_poly.pdbx_seq_one_letter_code
_entity_poly.pdbx_strand_id
1 'polypeptide(L)'
;MTGDRPTGKLHLGHYVGSLKRRVELQNSGEYDEIYIMIADAQALTDNADNPDKVRNNIIEVALDYLSCGLDPAKSNIFIQSQVPELTELAFYYMNLVTVSRLQRNPTVKSEIQMRNFEASIPVGFFTYPISQASDITAFKATTVPVGEDQKPMIEQTVEIVRRFNSVYGEVLVEPEVLLPQNAACLRLPGTDGKAKMSKSLGNCIYLSDSAEDVRKKVMGMFTDPNHLKVSDPGKVEGNCVFTYLNAFSKPEHFAKYLPEYASLDELKEHYRCGGLGDVKCKKLLIAVLEEELAPIRARRREFEQNIEGVYEMLRKGSQVAQAKAARTLMEVKDAMRINYFQDKELIARQAEAYRECK
;
A
#
# COMPACT_ATOMS: atom_id res chain seq x y z
N MET A 1 6.90 -4.70 -7.13
CA MET A 1 7.03 -3.35 -6.52
C MET A 1 5.75 -2.98 -5.79
N THR A 2 5.81 -2.47 -4.56
CA THR A 2 4.65 -2.01 -3.77
C THR A 2 5.11 -1.02 -2.70
N GLY A 3 4.19 -0.32 -2.02
CA GLY A 3 4.54 0.60 -0.94
C GLY A 3 3.33 1.21 -0.25
N ASP A 4 3.58 1.92 0.86
CA ASP A 4 2.58 2.68 1.60
C ASP A 4 3.12 4.07 1.95
N ARG A 5 2.21 5.04 2.04
CA ARG A 5 2.53 6.40 2.48
C ARG A 5 2.64 6.45 4.02
N PRO A 6 3.70 7.05 4.59
CA PRO A 6 3.88 7.14 6.03
C PRO A 6 3.03 8.27 6.64
N THR A 7 1.71 8.11 6.58
CA THR A 7 0.74 9.08 7.12
C THR A 7 0.18 8.67 8.47
N GLY A 8 0.75 7.66 9.11
CA GLY A 8 0.38 7.08 10.40
C GLY A 8 0.64 5.58 10.44
N LYS A 9 0.48 4.97 11.60
CA LYS A 9 0.58 3.52 11.81
C LYS A 9 -0.33 2.74 10.86
N LEU A 10 0.06 1.51 10.52
CA LEU A 10 -0.77 0.65 9.68
C LEU A 10 -1.84 -0.06 10.52
N HIS A 11 -2.97 -0.35 9.90
CA HIS A 11 -4.13 -0.96 10.55
C HIS A 11 -4.54 -2.25 9.84
N LEU A 12 -5.48 -3.00 10.43
CA LEU A 12 -5.95 -4.28 9.90
C LEU A 12 -6.35 -4.22 8.42
N GLY A 13 -6.89 -3.09 7.96
CA GLY A 13 -7.22 -2.91 6.53
C GLY A 13 -6.00 -2.95 5.62
N HIS A 14 -4.85 -2.40 6.02
CA HIS A 14 -3.58 -2.53 5.27
C HIS A 14 -3.06 -3.96 5.35
N TYR A 15 -3.19 -4.58 6.53
CA TYR A 15 -2.71 -5.95 6.74
C TYR A 15 -3.40 -6.95 5.81
N VAL A 16 -4.72 -6.97 5.84
CA VAL A 16 -5.52 -7.92 5.04
C VAL A 16 -5.50 -7.55 3.55
N GLY A 17 -5.57 -6.24 3.25
CA GLY A 17 -5.63 -5.76 1.88
C GLY A 17 -4.31 -5.85 1.11
N SER A 18 -3.17 -5.89 1.80
CA SER A 18 -1.88 -5.76 1.15
C SER A 18 -0.73 -6.49 1.85
N LEU A 19 -0.45 -6.21 3.15
CA LEU A 19 0.77 -6.69 3.80
C LEU A 19 0.88 -8.21 3.85
N LYS A 20 -0.21 -8.88 4.19
CA LYS A 20 -0.25 -10.35 4.24
C LYS A 20 0.13 -10.96 2.89
N ARG A 21 -0.42 -10.40 1.80
CA ARG A 21 -0.08 -10.84 0.45
C ARG A 21 1.37 -10.56 0.07
N ARG A 22 1.94 -9.43 0.52
CA ARG A 22 3.37 -9.13 0.31
C ARG A 22 4.28 -10.16 0.97
N VAL A 23 3.96 -10.57 2.19
CA VAL A 23 4.72 -11.63 2.92
C VAL A 23 4.59 -12.97 2.21
N GLU A 24 3.40 -13.32 1.71
CA GLU A 24 3.18 -14.53 0.91
C GLU A 24 4.03 -14.52 -0.36
N LEU A 25 4.01 -13.41 -1.13
CA LEU A 25 4.80 -13.26 -2.36
C LEU A 25 6.30 -13.31 -2.06
N GLN A 26 6.75 -12.67 -0.97
CA GLN A 26 8.15 -12.75 -0.53
C GLN A 26 8.60 -14.19 -0.28
N ASN A 27 7.72 -15.02 0.28
CA ASN A 27 8.05 -16.39 0.66
C ASN A 27 7.73 -17.42 -0.43
N SER A 28 7.04 -17.02 -1.52
CA SER A 28 6.70 -17.94 -2.62
C SER A 28 7.90 -18.37 -3.45
N GLY A 29 8.95 -17.54 -3.51
CA GLY A 29 10.10 -17.76 -4.40
C GLY A 29 9.82 -17.52 -5.89
N GLU A 30 8.68 -16.90 -6.22
CA GLU A 30 8.28 -16.61 -7.61
C GLU A 30 8.96 -15.36 -8.19
N TYR A 31 9.56 -14.52 -7.35
CA TYR A 31 10.12 -13.23 -7.74
C TYR A 31 11.59 -13.12 -7.34
N ASP A 32 12.43 -12.74 -8.29
CA ASP A 32 13.88 -12.56 -8.09
C ASP A 32 14.18 -11.32 -7.23
N GLU A 33 13.41 -10.25 -7.41
CA GLU A 33 13.60 -8.98 -6.72
C GLU A 33 12.25 -8.45 -6.20
N ILE A 34 12.20 -8.06 -4.93
CA ILE A 34 11.03 -7.45 -4.30
C ILE A 34 11.43 -6.10 -3.72
N TYR A 35 10.71 -5.05 -4.12
CA TYR A 35 10.91 -3.69 -3.65
C TYR A 35 9.68 -3.21 -2.90
N ILE A 36 9.88 -2.76 -1.67
CA ILE A 36 8.81 -2.28 -0.77
C ILE A 36 9.17 -0.87 -0.32
N MET A 37 8.39 0.08 -0.79
CA MET A 37 8.65 1.51 -0.62
C MET A 37 7.88 2.09 0.56
N ILE A 38 8.54 2.94 1.34
CA ILE A 38 7.90 3.91 2.22
C ILE A 38 7.83 5.22 1.44
N ALA A 39 6.64 5.57 0.96
CA ALA A 39 6.40 6.63 -0.01
C ALA A 39 6.23 8.00 0.68
N ASP A 40 7.32 8.53 1.22
CA ASP A 40 7.34 9.78 1.97
C ASP A 40 7.15 11.01 1.06
N ALA A 41 7.81 11.08 -0.09
CA ALA A 41 7.63 12.16 -1.05
C ALA A 41 6.19 12.19 -1.58
N GLN A 42 5.61 11.00 -1.87
CA GLN A 42 4.21 10.88 -2.25
C GLN A 42 3.26 11.33 -1.13
N ALA A 43 3.61 11.08 0.13
CA ALA A 43 2.80 11.50 1.27
C ALA A 43 2.75 13.03 1.42
N LEU A 44 3.77 13.76 0.97
CA LEU A 44 3.80 15.22 1.02
C LEU A 44 2.82 15.87 0.03
N THR A 45 2.34 15.18 -0.98
CA THR A 45 1.39 15.75 -1.98
C THR A 45 0.08 16.23 -1.36
N ASP A 46 -0.29 15.68 -0.19
CA ASP A 46 -1.47 16.05 0.59
C ASP A 46 -1.18 16.29 2.08
N ASN A 47 0.09 16.38 2.47
CA ASN A 47 0.56 16.69 3.82
C ASN A 47 1.73 17.69 3.79
N ALA A 48 1.80 18.58 2.80
CA ALA A 48 2.87 19.56 2.65
C ALA A 48 2.97 20.49 3.88
N ASP A 49 1.84 20.83 4.49
CA ASP A 49 1.77 21.70 5.67
C ASP A 49 2.14 21.00 6.98
N ASN A 50 2.34 19.68 6.95
CA ASN A 50 2.69 18.90 8.13
C ASN A 50 3.78 17.85 7.82
N PRO A 51 5.00 18.28 7.50
CA PRO A 51 6.10 17.36 7.17
C PRO A 51 6.52 16.49 8.35
N ASP A 52 6.37 16.97 9.58
CA ASP A 52 6.68 16.19 10.79
C ASP A 52 5.80 14.94 10.92
N LYS A 53 4.55 15.01 10.50
CA LYS A 53 3.67 13.84 10.43
C LYS A 53 4.26 12.76 9.53
N VAL A 54 4.76 13.12 8.35
CA VAL A 54 5.38 12.18 7.41
C VAL A 54 6.68 11.63 8.01
N ARG A 55 7.56 12.54 8.47
CA ARG A 55 8.85 12.20 9.08
C ARG A 55 8.73 11.21 10.22
N ASN A 56 7.84 11.47 11.17
CA ASN A 56 7.67 10.64 12.37
C ASN A 56 7.03 9.28 12.07
N ASN A 57 6.33 9.14 10.95
CA ASN A 57 5.68 7.88 10.59
C ASN A 57 6.49 6.98 9.67
N ILE A 58 7.68 7.37 9.22
CA ILE A 58 8.58 6.48 8.48
C ILE A 58 8.93 5.26 9.31
N ILE A 59 9.40 5.49 10.55
CA ILE A 59 9.77 4.40 11.44
C ILE A 59 8.57 3.55 11.85
N GLU A 60 7.40 4.16 12.05
CA GLU A 60 6.18 3.43 12.39
C GLU A 60 5.78 2.44 11.29
N VAL A 61 5.85 2.87 10.02
CA VAL A 61 5.55 2.00 8.86
C VAL A 61 6.62 0.92 8.70
N ALA A 62 7.91 1.25 8.89
CA ALA A 62 8.98 0.26 8.82
C ALA A 62 8.82 -0.83 9.90
N LEU A 63 8.50 -0.44 11.12
CA LEU A 63 8.21 -1.37 12.22
C LEU A 63 7.01 -2.25 11.92
N ASP A 64 5.95 -1.69 11.35
CA ASP A 64 4.76 -2.46 10.95
C ASP A 64 5.09 -3.47 9.84
N TYR A 65 5.91 -3.10 8.85
CA TYR A 65 6.38 -4.00 7.80
C TYR A 65 7.15 -5.20 8.37
N LEU A 66 8.17 -4.93 9.16
CA LEU A 66 9.01 -5.96 9.78
C LEU A 66 8.19 -6.87 10.72
N SER A 67 7.29 -6.27 11.48
CA SER A 67 6.43 -6.99 12.43
C SER A 67 5.47 -7.95 11.73
N CYS A 68 4.99 -7.58 10.55
CA CYS A 68 4.13 -8.45 9.72
C CYS A 68 4.90 -9.60 9.07
N GLY A 69 6.24 -9.57 9.08
CA GLY A 69 7.08 -10.65 8.56
C GLY A 69 7.76 -10.34 7.23
N LEU A 70 7.80 -9.06 6.81
CA LEU A 70 8.66 -8.67 5.71
C LEU A 70 10.12 -8.76 6.16
N ASP A 71 10.91 -9.50 5.40
CA ASP A 71 12.31 -9.84 5.69
C ASP A 71 13.25 -9.03 4.82
N PRO A 72 14.09 -8.16 5.39
CA PRO A 72 15.06 -7.38 4.63
C PRO A 72 16.10 -8.20 3.86
N ALA A 73 16.28 -9.48 4.20
CA ALA A 73 17.14 -10.37 3.44
C ALA A 73 16.51 -10.86 2.12
N LYS A 74 15.18 -10.77 2.01
CA LYS A 74 14.40 -11.23 0.85
C LYS A 74 13.76 -10.07 0.07
N SER A 75 13.55 -8.94 0.71
CA SER A 75 12.86 -7.78 0.15
C SER A 75 13.62 -6.49 0.43
N ASN A 76 13.78 -5.64 -0.58
CA ASN A 76 14.41 -4.34 -0.43
C ASN A 76 13.38 -3.34 0.12
N ILE A 77 13.48 -3.01 1.41
CA ILE A 77 12.63 -2.00 2.05
C ILE A 77 13.38 -0.67 2.01
N PHE A 78 12.78 0.35 1.41
CA PHE A 78 13.44 1.63 1.18
C PHE A 78 12.53 2.84 1.33
N ILE A 79 13.13 4.04 1.45
CA ILE A 79 12.44 5.32 1.55
C ILE A 79 12.48 5.99 0.16
N GLN A 80 11.33 6.42 -0.35
CA GLN A 80 11.17 6.99 -1.69
C GLN A 80 12.09 8.20 -1.93
N SER A 81 12.14 9.15 -1.00
CA SER A 81 12.96 10.37 -1.13
C SER A 81 14.46 10.10 -1.16
N GLN A 82 14.90 8.91 -0.78
CA GLN A 82 16.31 8.50 -0.85
C GLN A 82 16.71 7.94 -2.23
N VAL A 83 15.79 7.96 -3.19
CA VAL A 83 15.99 7.53 -4.59
C VAL A 83 15.59 8.69 -5.51
N PRO A 84 16.45 9.72 -5.65
CA PRO A 84 16.14 10.93 -6.44
C PRO A 84 15.86 10.66 -7.91
N GLU A 85 16.35 9.55 -8.45
CA GLU A 85 16.12 9.09 -9.82
C GLU A 85 14.64 8.96 -10.15
N LEU A 86 13.80 8.63 -9.17
CA LEU A 86 12.34 8.54 -9.34
C LEU A 86 11.74 9.91 -9.72
N THR A 87 12.26 10.98 -9.14
CA THR A 87 11.80 12.35 -9.43
C THR A 87 12.23 12.77 -10.84
N GLU A 88 13.44 12.44 -11.26
CA GLU A 88 13.93 12.73 -12.61
C GLU A 88 13.12 11.97 -13.67
N LEU A 89 12.86 10.68 -13.44
CA LEU A 89 11.99 9.86 -14.32
C LEU A 89 10.57 10.46 -14.42
N ALA A 90 9.98 10.84 -13.29
CA ALA A 90 8.66 11.46 -13.28
C ALA A 90 8.61 12.73 -14.13
N PHE A 91 9.65 13.56 -14.07
CA PHE A 91 9.76 14.75 -14.91
C PHE A 91 9.77 14.43 -16.40
N TYR A 92 10.50 13.39 -16.83
CA TYR A 92 10.50 12.95 -18.22
C TYR A 92 9.12 12.44 -18.65
N TYR A 93 8.44 11.69 -17.79
CA TYR A 93 7.11 11.16 -18.08
C TYR A 93 6.03 12.23 -18.14
N MET A 94 6.18 13.37 -17.47
CA MET A 94 5.27 14.52 -17.58
C MET A 94 5.17 15.04 -19.02
N ASN A 95 6.21 14.82 -19.85
CA ASN A 95 6.19 15.21 -21.26
C ASN A 95 5.39 14.23 -22.15
N LEU A 96 4.98 13.08 -21.62
CA LEU A 96 4.26 12.03 -22.34
C LEU A 96 2.78 11.97 -21.98
N VAL A 97 2.35 12.70 -20.94
CA VAL A 97 0.98 12.69 -20.41
C VAL A 97 0.35 14.08 -20.52
N THR A 98 -0.88 14.13 -20.99
CA THR A 98 -1.62 15.42 -21.07
C THR A 98 -2.41 15.68 -19.78
N VAL A 99 -2.64 16.97 -19.48
CA VAL A 99 -3.52 17.40 -18.38
C VAL A 99 -4.90 16.75 -18.50
N SER A 100 -5.48 16.73 -19.72
CA SER A 100 -6.78 16.09 -19.97
C SER A 100 -6.80 14.60 -19.67
N ARG A 101 -5.66 13.89 -19.83
CA ARG A 101 -5.58 12.47 -19.47
C ARG A 101 -5.59 12.27 -17.95
N LEU A 102 -4.86 13.10 -17.21
CA LEU A 102 -4.88 13.08 -15.73
C LEU A 102 -6.27 13.38 -15.18
N GLN A 103 -6.95 14.39 -15.72
CA GLN A 103 -8.33 14.76 -15.31
C GLN A 103 -9.34 13.63 -15.53
N ARG A 104 -9.11 12.75 -16.49
CA ARG A 104 -9.98 11.59 -16.77
C ARG A 104 -9.67 10.35 -15.96
N ASN A 105 -8.57 10.34 -15.17
CA ASN A 105 -8.27 9.22 -14.30
C ASN A 105 -9.34 9.14 -13.19
N PRO A 106 -10.09 8.02 -13.08
CA PRO A 106 -11.23 7.93 -12.16
C PRO A 106 -10.81 8.04 -10.70
N THR A 107 -9.63 7.52 -10.33
CA THR A 107 -9.12 7.59 -8.95
C THR A 107 -8.77 9.03 -8.59
N VAL A 108 -8.03 9.75 -9.45
CA VAL A 108 -7.72 11.17 -9.25
C VAL A 108 -8.99 12.00 -9.11
N LYS A 109 -9.96 11.77 -9.99
CA LYS A 109 -11.24 12.49 -9.98
C LYS A 109 -12.00 12.27 -8.66
N SER A 110 -12.12 11.04 -8.20
CA SER A 110 -12.80 10.73 -6.94
C SER A 110 -12.07 11.30 -5.70
N GLU A 111 -10.74 11.28 -5.71
CA GLU A 111 -9.95 11.83 -4.61
C GLU A 111 -10.01 13.36 -4.54
N ILE A 112 -10.02 14.06 -5.67
CA ILE A 112 -10.24 15.53 -5.74
C ILE A 112 -11.56 15.88 -5.08
N GLN A 113 -12.64 15.16 -5.41
CA GLN A 113 -13.97 15.38 -4.83
C GLN A 113 -13.99 15.11 -3.33
N MET A 114 -13.42 13.97 -2.88
CA MET A 114 -13.39 13.62 -1.46
C MET A 114 -12.61 14.60 -0.59
N ARG A 115 -11.62 15.29 -1.17
CA ARG A 115 -10.74 16.23 -0.44
C ARG A 115 -11.17 17.69 -0.57
N ASN A 116 -12.25 17.98 -1.31
CA ASN A 116 -12.71 19.35 -1.61
C ASN A 116 -11.63 20.23 -2.27
N PHE A 117 -10.78 19.63 -3.13
CA PHE A 117 -9.72 20.35 -3.85
C PHE A 117 -10.23 21.04 -5.14
N GLU A 118 -11.52 21.03 -5.43
CA GLU A 118 -12.10 21.50 -6.71
C GLU A 118 -11.69 22.93 -7.08
N ALA A 119 -11.53 23.80 -6.10
CA ALA A 119 -11.13 25.20 -6.32
C ALA A 119 -9.61 25.41 -6.40
N SER A 120 -8.80 24.52 -5.84
CA SER A 120 -7.34 24.68 -5.76
C SER A 120 -6.64 23.34 -5.60
N ILE A 121 -6.35 22.68 -6.71
CA ILE A 121 -5.68 21.39 -6.73
C ILE A 121 -4.17 21.61 -6.66
N PRO A 122 -3.44 21.10 -5.64
CA PRO A 122 -2.00 21.13 -5.63
C PRO A 122 -1.42 20.37 -6.83
N VAL A 123 -0.42 20.94 -7.50
CA VAL A 123 0.19 20.33 -8.69
C VAL A 123 0.74 18.94 -8.39
N GLY A 124 1.46 18.78 -7.27
CA GLY A 124 1.98 17.48 -6.85
C GLY A 124 0.89 16.43 -6.63
N PHE A 125 -0.26 16.85 -6.06
CA PHE A 125 -1.42 15.98 -5.94
C PHE A 125 -2.03 15.63 -7.30
N PHE A 126 -2.09 16.56 -8.23
CA PHE A 126 -2.64 16.31 -9.56
C PHE A 126 -1.76 15.40 -10.42
N THR A 127 -0.44 15.48 -10.24
CA THR A 127 0.55 14.74 -11.04
C THR A 127 1.03 13.44 -10.40
N TYR A 128 0.57 13.09 -9.20
CA TYR A 128 1.04 11.88 -8.51
C TYR A 128 0.90 10.57 -9.31
N PRO A 129 -0.06 10.39 -10.25
CA PRO A 129 -0.09 9.17 -11.08
C PRO A 129 1.15 9.01 -11.95
N ILE A 130 1.78 10.12 -12.35
CA ILE A 130 3.04 10.09 -13.11
C ILE A 130 4.20 9.72 -12.21
N SER A 131 4.24 10.29 -10.99
CA SER A 131 5.21 9.91 -9.97
C SER A 131 5.09 8.42 -9.61
N GLN A 132 3.87 7.90 -9.45
CA GLN A 132 3.65 6.48 -9.20
C GLN A 132 4.13 5.60 -10.37
N ALA A 133 3.98 6.06 -11.61
CA ALA A 133 4.52 5.36 -12.76
C ALA A 133 6.06 5.29 -12.72
N SER A 134 6.74 6.35 -12.29
CA SER A 134 8.20 6.32 -12.09
C SER A 134 8.63 5.38 -10.97
N ASP A 135 7.88 5.34 -9.86
CA ASP A 135 8.13 4.41 -8.74
C ASP A 135 8.08 2.94 -9.18
N ILE A 136 7.24 2.62 -10.17
CA ILE A 136 7.08 1.26 -10.68
C ILE A 136 8.14 0.94 -11.74
N THR A 137 8.30 1.82 -12.72
CA THR A 137 9.13 1.56 -13.90
C THR A 137 10.62 1.69 -13.65
N ALA A 138 11.06 2.48 -12.64
CA ALA A 138 12.45 2.58 -12.23
C ALA A 138 13.06 1.23 -11.84
N PHE A 139 12.24 0.33 -11.32
CA PHE A 139 12.63 -1.03 -10.94
C PHE A 139 12.35 -2.07 -12.03
N LYS A 140 11.82 -1.66 -13.20
CA LYS A 140 11.32 -2.56 -14.24
C LYS A 140 10.36 -3.61 -13.67
N ALA A 141 9.47 -3.16 -12.78
CA ALA A 141 8.56 -4.05 -12.08
C ALA A 141 7.59 -4.72 -13.06
N THR A 142 7.58 -6.04 -13.06
CA THR A 142 6.64 -6.85 -13.87
C THR A 142 5.30 -7.02 -13.17
N THR A 143 5.29 -6.99 -11.82
CA THR A 143 4.10 -7.27 -11.02
C THR A 143 3.92 -6.22 -9.92
N VAL A 144 2.70 -5.69 -9.80
CA VAL A 144 2.34 -4.71 -8.77
C VAL A 144 1.11 -5.20 -8.01
N PRO A 145 1.27 -5.70 -6.77
CA PRO A 145 0.14 -6.07 -5.93
C PRO A 145 -0.57 -4.82 -5.41
N VAL A 146 -1.82 -4.64 -5.79
CA VAL A 146 -2.64 -3.46 -5.46
C VAL A 146 -4.10 -3.84 -5.21
N GLY A 147 -4.81 -2.97 -4.49
CA GLY A 147 -6.28 -3.01 -4.44
C GLY A 147 -6.90 -2.57 -5.77
N GLU A 148 -8.17 -2.90 -5.96
CA GLU A 148 -8.91 -2.63 -7.20
C GLU A 148 -9.01 -1.12 -7.53
N ASP A 149 -9.04 -0.27 -6.50
CA ASP A 149 -9.04 1.18 -6.60
C ASP A 149 -7.74 1.75 -7.23
N GLN A 150 -6.65 1.00 -7.22
CA GLN A 150 -5.36 1.37 -7.82
C GLN A 150 -5.20 0.86 -9.27
N LYS A 151 -6.10 0.04 -9.77
CA LYS A 151 -6.03 -0.47 -11.14
C LYS A 151 -5.93 0.65 -12.20
N PRO A 152 -6.69 1.77 -12.13
CA PRO A 152 -6.55 2.87 -13.08
C PRO A 152 -5.16 3.53 -13.07
N MET A 153 -4.42 3.45 -11.95
CA MET A 153 -3.05 3.96 -11.86
C MET A 153 -2.06 3.07 -12.61
N ILE A 154 -2.23 1.75 -12.51
CA ILE A 154 -1.38 0.82 -13.24
C ILE A 154 -1.69 0.86 -14.75
N GLU A 155 -2.97 0.99 -15.14
CA GLU A 155 -3.35 1.23 -16.52
C GLU A 155 -2.69 2.49 -17.09
N GLN A 156 -2.66 3.58 -16.34
CA GLN A 156 -1.96 4.80 -16.75
C GLN A 156 -0.45 4.62 -16.81
N THR A 157 0.14 3.82 -15.92
CA THR A 157 1.57 3.44 -16.00
C THR A 157 1.87 2.68 -17.30
N VAL A 158 1.04 1.71 -17.66
CA VAL A 158 1.16 0.97 -18.93
C VAL A 158 1.07 1.91 -20.14
N GLU A 159 0.14 2.88 -20.11
CA GLU A 159 0.04 3.89 -21.19
C GLU A 159 1.34 4.72 -21.31
N ILE A 160 1.95 5.12 -20.19
CA ILE A 160 3.23 5.86 -20.16
C ILE A 160 4.35 4.99 -20.74
N VAL A 161 4.45 3.73 -20.32
CA VAL A 161 5.45 2.78 -20.82
C VAL A 161 5.33 2.62 -22.33
N ARG A 162 4.12 2.34 -22.84
CA ARG A 162 3.86 2.19 -24.28
C ARG A 162 4.21 3.46 -25.05
N ARG A 163 3.82 4.63 -24.53
CA ARG A 163 4.15 5.89 -25.16
C ARG A 163 5.63 6.16 -25.18
N PHE A 164 6.35 5.90 -24.08
CA PHE A 164 7.79 6.03 -24.00
C PHE A 164 8.48 5.11 -25.02
N ASN A 165 8.16 3.82 -24.98
CA ASN A 165 8.78 2.82 -25.85
C ASN A 165 8.51 3.10 -27.34
N SER A 166 7.30 3.60 -27.67
CA SER A 166 6.96 4.00 -29.05
C SER A 166 7.76 5.20 -29.58
N VAL A 167 8.15 6.14 -28.70
CA VAL A 167 8.87 7.35 -29.10
C VAL A 167 10.38 7.17 -29.07
N TYR A 168 10.89 6.47 -28.05
CA TYR A 168 12.33 6.43 -27.74
C TYR A 168 12.96 5.06 -27.92
N GLY A 169 12.18 3.99 -28.12
CA GLY A 169 12.63 2.62 -28.19
C GLY A 169 12.29 1.82 -26.93
N GLU A 170 12.37 0.49 -27.02
CA GLU A 170 11.98 -0.42 -25.96
C GLU A 170 12.99 -0.42 -24.81
N VAL A 171 12.65 0.25 -23.72
CA VAL A 171 13.45 0.36 -22.48
C VAL A 171 12.66 -0.03 -21.27
N LEU A 172 11.41 0.44 -21.18
CA LEU A 172 10.55 0.26 -20.02
C LEU A 172 9.71 -1.01 -20.14
N VAL A 173 9.39 -1.64 -18.99
CA VAL A 173 8.60 -2.86 -18.90
C VAL A 173 7.17 -2.51 -18.46
N GLU A 174 6.18 -3.11 -19.13
CA GLU A 174 4.77 -2.96 -18.73
C GLU A 174 4.49 -3.77 -17.46
N PRO A 175 3.99 -3.12 -16.38
CA PRO A 175 3.62 -3.84 -15.18
C PRO A 175 2.25 -4.49 -15.29
N GLU A 176 2.08 -5.63 -14.63
CA GLU A 176 0.80 -6.31 -14.45
C GLU A 176 0.24 -6.08 -13.05
N VAL A 177 -1.08 -5.90 -12.98
CA VAL A 177 -1.81 -5.80 -11.72
C VAL A 177 -1.96 -7.18 -11.10
N LEU A 178 -1.58 -7.31 -9.84
CA LEU A 178 -1.90 -8.49 -9.03
C LEU A 178 -2.96 -8.11 -7.99
N LEU A 179 -4.20 -8.53 -8.23
CA LEU A 179 -5.31 -8.29 -7.30
C LEU A 179 -5.32 -9.32 -6.16
N PRO A 180 -5.86 -8.96 -4.98
CA PRO A 180 -6.08 -9.90 -3.88
C PRO A 180 -7.03 -11.03 -4.30
N GLN A 181 -6.73 -12.25 -3.90
CA GLN A 181 -7.52 -13.44 -4.27
C GLN A 181 -8.88 -13.53 -3.55
N ASN A 182 -9.03 -12.85 -2.42
CA ASN A 182 -10.24 -12.94 -1.59
C ASN A 182 -10.97 -11.59 -1.54
N ALA A 183 -12.17 -11.55 -2.12
CA ALA A 183 -13.02 -10.35 -2.14
C ALA A 183 -13.44 -9.88 -0.73
N ALA A 184 -13.56 -10.78 0.25
CA ALA A 184 -13.86 -10.43 1.64
C ALA A 184 -12.73 -9.62 2.32
N CYS A 185 -11.49 -9.74 1.82
CA CYS A 185 -10.33 -9.01 2.31
C CYS A 185 -10.18 -7.61 1.71
N LEU A 186 -10.93 -7.28 0.65
CA LEU A 186 -10.72 -6.07 -0.14
C LEU A 186 -11.09 -4.77 0.59
N ARG A 187 -12.02 -4.82 1.56
CA ARG A 187 -12.50 -3.60 2.22
C ARG A 187 -13.06 -3.87 3.62
N LEU A 188 -12.19 -3.87 4.63
CA LEU A 188 -12.68 -3.88 6.01
C LEU A 188 -13.35 -2.53 6.31
N PRO A 189 -14.60 -2.54 6.82
CA PRO A 189 -15.24 -1.33 7.34
C PRO A 189 -14.50 -0.84 8.58
N GLY A 190 -14.62 0.44 8.91
CA GLY A 190 -14.23 0.95 10.21
C GLY A 190 -15.07 0.32 11.33
N THR A 191 -14.61 0.43 12.56
CA THR A 191 -15.32 -0.10 13.74
C THR A 191 -16.70 0.53 13.93
N ASP A 192 -16.95 1.67 13.32
CA ASP A 192 -18.23 2.41 13.32
C ASP A 192 -19.27 1.89 12.30
N GLY A 193 -18.86 0.99 11.39
CA GLY A 193 -19.74 0.42 10.36
C GLY A 193 -20.21 1.37 9.26
N LYS A 194 -19.75 2.63 9.26
CA LYS A 194 -20.26 3.65 8.34
C LYS A 194 -19.38 3.86 7.12
N ALA A 195 -18.06 3.76 7.29
CA ALA A 195 -17.10 4.04 6.25
C ALA A 195 -15.98 3.00 6.24
N LYS A 196 -15.14 3.03 5.21
CA LYS A 196 -13.86 2.29 5.18
C LYS A 196 -13.03 2.69 6.40
N MET A 197 -12.27 1.73 6.94
CA MET A 197 -11.28 1.99 7.98
C MET A 197 -10.36 3.13 7.57
N SER A 198 -10.30 4.17 8.38
CA SER A 198 -9.52 5.40 8.10
C SER A 198 -8.94 5.99 9.37
N LYS A 199 -7.65 6.36 9.30
CA LYS A 199 -6.92 6.99 10.40
C LYS A 199 -7.57 8.30 10.83
N SER A 200 -8.05 9.10 9.87
CA SER A 200 -8.68 10.41 10.12
C SER A 200 -10.04 10.31 10.83
N LEU A 201 -10.73 9.18 10.67
CA LEU A 201 -12.01 8.93 11.32
C LEU A 201 -11.87 8.28 12.71
N GLY A 202 -10.67 7.87 13.10
CA GLY A 202 -10.43 7.21 14.38
C GLY A 202 -11.11 5.83 14.53
N ASN A 203 -11.57 5.24 13.44
CA ASN A 203 -12.30 3.98 13.38
C ASN A 203 -11.44 2.77 13.03
N CYS A 204 -10.13 2.85 13.35
CA CYS A 204 -9.14 1.82 13.02
C CYS A 204 -8.78 0.93 14.19
N ILE A 205 -8.51 -0.35 13.90
CA ILE A 205 -7.70 -1.23 14.75
C ILE A 205 -6.30 -1.27 14.15
N TYR A 206 -5.30 -0.74 14.88
CA TYR A 206 -3.90 -0.70 14.44
C TYR A 206 -3.21 -2.03 14.73
N LEU A 207 -2.18 -2.35 13.94
CA LEU A 207 -1.36 -3.56 14.16
C LEU A 207 -0.61 -3.50 15.49
N SER A 208 -0.29 -2.30 15.94
CA SER A 208 0.40 -2.03 17.21
C SER A 208 -0.53 -1.81 18.40
N ASP A 209 -1.86 -1.90 18.24
CA ASP A 209 -2.80 -1.76 19.35
C ASP A 209 -2.54 -2.83 20.41
N SER A 210 -2.62 -2.45 21.68
CA SER A 210 -2.55 -3.42 22.78
C SER A 210 -3.75 -4.38 22.76
N ALA A 211 -3.63 -5.52 23.43
CA ALA A 211 -4.74 -6.46 23.58
C ALA A 211 -5.99 -5.80 24.21
N GLU A 212 -5.76 -4.87 25.14
CA GLU A 212 -6.84 -4.10 25.78
C GLU A 212 -7.49 -3.13 24.81
N ASP A 213 -6.70 -2.41 23.99
CA ASP A 213 -7.22 -1.50 22.95
C ASP A 213 -8.04 -2.25 21.90
N VAL A 214 -7.52 -3.40 21.42
CA VAL A 214 -8.25 -4.27 20.48
C VAL A 214 -9.57 -4.71 21.11
N ARG A 215 -9.55 -5.18 22.35
CA ARG A 215 -10.77 -5.57 23.08
C ARG A 215 -11.77 -4.41 23.18
N LYS A 216 -11.31 -3.22 23.59
CA LYS A 216 -12.14 -2.04 23.72
C LYS A 216 -12.77 -1.65 22.38
N LYS A 217 -11.97 -1.60 21.33
CA LYS A 217 -12.43 -1.26 19.97
C LYS A 217 -13.44 -2.28 19.43
N VAL A 218 -13.19 -3.58 19.61
CA VAL A 218 -14.12 -4.63 19.15
C VAL A 218 -15.42 -4.62 19.97
N MET A 219 -15.36 -4.44 21.29
CA MET A 219 -16.56 -4.32 22.10
C MET A 219 -17.43 -3.11 21.71
N GLY A 220 -16.80 -2.02 21.23
CA GLY A 220 -17.48 -0.84 20.70
C GLY A 220 -17.90 -0.93 19.22
N MET A 221 -17.59 -2.03 18.51
CA MET A 221 -17.95 -2.18 17.10
C MET A 221 -19.46 -2.09 16.88
N PHE A 222 -19.80 -1.45 15.75
CA PHE A 222 -21.16 -1.43 15.23
C PHE A 222 -21.62 -2.85 14.90
N THR A 223 -22.84 -3.17 15.31
CA THR A 223 -23.57 -4.39 15.01
C THR A 223 -24.93 -4.04 14.38
N ASP A 224 -25.93 -4.91 14.54
CA ASP A 224 -27.28 -4.60 14.07
C ASP A 224 -28.01 -3.70 15.09
N PRO A 225 -28.45 -2.48 14.71
CA PRO A 225 -29.16 -1.59 15.63
C PRO A 225 -30.54 -2.10 16.03
N ASN A 226 -31.10 -3.07 15.33
CA ASN A 226 -32.42 -3.68 15.65
C ASN A 226 -32.29 -4.91 16.55
N HIS A 227 -31.07 -5.44 16.75
CA HIS A 227 -30.81 -6.59 17.62
C HIS A 227 -30.64 -6.14 19.08
N LEU A 228 -31.76 -5.79 19.72
CA LEU A 228 -31.77 -5.20 21.08
C LEU A 228 -31.73 -6.27 22.17
N LYS A 229 -32.34 -7.42 21.93
CA LYS A 229 -32.37 -8.57 22.85
C LYS A 229 -31.72 -9.76 22.20
N VAL A 230 -31.15 -10.65 23.00
CA VAL A 230 -30.52 -11.90 22.53
C VAL A 230 -31.52 -12.76 21.75
N SER A 231 -32.80 -12.70 22.10
CA SER A 231 -33.88 -13.44 21.40
C SER A 231 -34.25 -12.87 20.04
N ASP A 232 -33.85 -11.63 19.73
CA ASP A 232 -34.25 -10.98 18.50
C ASP A 232 -33.43 -11.58 17.32
N PRO A 233 -34.03 -11.77 16.14
CA PRO A 233 -33.30 -12.08 14.94
C PRO A 233 -32.31 -10.97 14.59
N GLY A 234 -31.06 -11.33 14.30
CA GLY A 234 -30.00 -10.37 13.96
C GLY A 234 -29.68 -10.36 12.48
N LYS A 235 -29.24 -9.21 11.96
CA LYS A 235 -28.77 -9.03 10.59
C LYS A 235 -27.26 -9.18 10.51
N VAL A 236 -26.81 -10.12 9.69
CA VAL A 236 -25.37 -10.37 9.45
C VAL A 236 -24.80 -9.40 8.42
N GLU A 237 -25.58 -9.04 7.41
CA GLU A 237 -25.19 -8.15 6.34
C GLU A 237 -25.01 -6.72 6.85
N GLY A 238 -23.81 -6.16 6.63
CA GLY A 238 -23.44 -4.83 7.15
C GLY A 238 -23.01 -4.83 8.62
N ASN A 239 -23.03 -5.97 9.30
CA ASN A 239 -22.52 -6.12 10.66
C ASN A 239 -20.99 -6.24 10.64
N CYS A 240 -20.30 -5.28 11.25
CA CYS A 240 -18.83 -5.22 11.26
C CYS A 240 -18.19 -6.48 11.85
N VAL A 241 -18.75 -7.03 12.92
CA VAL A 241 -18.20 -8.19 13.61
C VAL A 241 -18.14 -9.39 12.67
N PHE A 242 -19.21 -9.65 11.94
CA PHE A 242 -19.22 -10.75 10.96
C PHE A 242 -18.34 -10.49 9.73
N THR A 243 -18.20 -9.22 9.31
CA THR A 243 -17.25 -8.88 8.24
C THR A 243 -15.81 -9.18 8.66
N TYR A 244 -15.44 -8.85 9.88
CA TYR A 244 -14.10 -9.18 10.40
C TYR A 244 -13.93 -10.69 10.65
N LEU A 245 -14.93 -11.38 11.16
CA LEU A 245 -14.89 -12.84 11.29
C LEU A 245 -14.73 -13.53 9.92
N ASN A 246 -15.38 -13.02 8.87
CA ASN A 246 -15.16 -13.52 7.50
C ASN A 246 -13.71 -13.38 7.03
N ALA A 247 -13.03 -12.30 7.43
CA ALA A 247 -11.67 -12.01 7.02
C ALA A 247 -10.60 -12.78 7.82
N PHE A 248 -10.86 -13.08 9.09
CA PHE A 248 -9.84 -13.57 10.02
C PHE A 248 -10.14 -14.95 10.61
N SER A 249 -11.42 -15.37 10.72
CA SER A 249 -11.71 -16.65 11.36
C SER A 249 -11.36 -17.84 10.46
N LYS A 250 -10.96 -18.93 11.11
CA LYS A 250 -10.65 -20.22 10.53
C LYS A 250 -11.42 -21.31 11.29
N PRO A 251 -11.60 -22.51 10.71
CA PRO A 251 -12.30 -23.61 11.41
C PRO A 251 -11.72 -23.92 12.79
N GLU A 252 -10.39 -23.82 12.95
CA GLU A 252 -9.69 -24.11 14.21
C GLU A 252 -10.11 -23.17 15.34
N HIS A 253 -10.48 -21.92 15.00
CA HIS A 253 -10.91 -20.93 15.99
C HIS A 253 -12.26 -21.34 16.63
N PHE A 254 -13.15 -21.96 15.88
CA PHE A 254 -14.42 -22.46 16.42
C PHE A 254 -14.16 -23.59 17.38
N ALA A 255 -13.39 -24.60 16.99
CA ALA A 255 -13.05 -25.73 17.87
C ALA A 255 -12.39 -25.26 19.19
N LYS A 256 -11.61 -24.18 19.14
CA LYS A 256 -10.87 -23.66 20.30
C LYS A 256 -11.67 -22.74 21.20
N TYR A 257 -12.45 -21.81 20.61
CA TYR A 257 -13.05 -20.70 21.34
C TYR A 257 -14.59 -20.79 21.43
N LEU A 258 -15.22 -21.55 20.54
CA LEU A 258 -16.68 -21.62 20.44
C LEU A 258 -17.13 -22.99 19.96
N PRO A 259 -16.78 -24.09 20.69
CA PRO A 259 -16.92 -25.48 20.20
C PRO A 259 -18.36 -25.93 19.95
N GLU A 260 -19.35 -25.17 20.39
CA GLU A 260 -20.76 -25.40 20.07
C GLU A 260 -21.16 -25.07 18.63
N TYR A 261 -20.24 -24.47 17.81
CA TYR A 261 -20.43 -24.20 16.40
C TYR A 261 -19.31 -24.85 15.58
N ALA A 262 -19.67 -25.52 14.51
CA ALA A 262 -18.70 -26.12 13.61
C ALA A 262 -18.07 -25.11 12.63
N SER A 263 -18.75 -23.98 12.38
CA SER A 263 -18.31 -23.00 11.37
C SER A 263 -18.88 -21.60 11.63
N LEU A 264 -18.31 -20.63 10.89
CA LEU A 264 -18.82 -19.26 10.87
C LEU A 264 -20.25 -19.19 10.28
N ASP A 265 -20.58 -20.05 9.33
CA ASP A 265 -21.91 -20.04 8.71
C ASP A 265 -22.97 -20.54 9.67
N GLU A 266 -22.67 -21.53 10.50
CA GLU A 266 -23.57 -21.96 11.58
C GLU A 266 -23.80 -20.87 12.62
N LEU A 267 -22.72 -20.15 12.99
CA LEU A 267 -22.80 -18.99 13.89
C LEU A 267 -23.68 -17.89 13.30
N LYS A 268 -23.54 -17.58 12.01
CA LYS A 268 -24.36 -16.59 11.29
C LYS A 268 -25.83 -17.00 11.25
N GLU A 269 -26.11 -18.25 11.00
CA GLU A 269 -27.47 -18.76 10.92
C GLU A 269 -28.15 -18.66 12.29
N HIS A 270 -27.47 -19.06 13.37
CA HIS A 270 -27.98 -18.88 14.71
C HIS A 270 -28.25 -17.38 15.03
N TYR A 271 -27.36 -16.48 14.62
CA TYR A 271 -27.55 -15.05 14.81
C TYR A 271 -28.79 -14.52 14.05
N ARG A 272 -29.04 -15.01 12.85
CA ARG A 272 -30.24 -14.64 12.06
C ARG A 272 -31.54 -15.19 12.66
N CYS A 273 -31.50 -16.35 13.28
CA CYS A 273 -32.68 -16.95 13.91
C CYS A 273 -33.02 -16.34 15.27
N GLY A 274 -32.11 -15.59 15.87
CA GLY A 274 -32.22 -15.13 17.26
C GLY A 274 -31.73 -16.18 18.27
N GLY A 275 -31.38 -15.72 19.48
CA GLY A 275 -30.80 -16.58 20.53
C GLY A 275 -29.29 -16.41 20.72
N LEU A 276 -28.62 -15.64 19.87
CA LEU A 276 -27.20 -15.37 19.93
C LEU A 276 -26.92 -13.88 20.09
N GLY A 277 -26.39 -13.46 21.25
CA GLY A 277 -26.09 -12.04 21.52
C GLY A 277 -24.77 -11.57 20.91
N ASP A 278 -24.70 -10.29 20.53
CA ASP A 278 -23.52 -9.60 19.95
C ASP A 278 -22.23 -9.79 20.75
N VAL A 279 -22.35 -9.75 22.09
CA VAL A 279 -21.19 -9.89 22.99
C VAL A 279 -20.46 -11.22 22.77
N LYS A 280 -21.18 -12.30 22.48
CA LYS A 280 -20.57 -13.60 22.22
C LYS A 280 -19.78 -13.60 20.91
N CYS A 281 -20.36 -13.02 19.86
CA CYS A 281 -19.68 -12.84 18.55
C CYS A 281 -18.45 -11.93 18.68
N LYS A 282 -18.55 -10.84 19.44
CA LYS A 282 -17.44 -9.93 19.72
C LYS A 282 -16.31 -10.61 20.51
N LYS A 283 -16.64 -11.46 21.49
CA LYS A 283 -15.63 -12.22 22.24
C LYS A 283 -14.87 -13.21 21.34
N LEU A 284 -15.56 -13.89 20.42
CA LEU A 284 -14.90 -14.74 19.41
C LEU A 284 -13.97 -13.90 18.55
N LEU A 285 -14.44 -12.76 18.02
CA LEU A 285 -13.61 -11.89 17.20
C LEU A 285 -12.37 -11.38 17.96
N ILE A 286 -12.50 -11.01 19.24
CA ILE A 286 -11.35 -10.62 20.07
C ILE A 286 -10.33 -11.74 20.14
N ALA A 287 -10.74 -12.98 20.39
CA ALA A 287 -9.86 -14.13 20.48
C ALA A 287 -9.15 -14.40 19.14
N VAL A 288 -9.88 -14.34 18.03
CA VAL A 288 -9.35 -14.51 16.66
C VAL A 288 -8.33 -13.42 16.33
N LEU A 289 -8.66 -12.15 16.59
CA LEU A 289 -7.74 -11.04 16.34
C LEU A 289 -6.51 -11.08 17.24
N GLU A 290 -6.65 -11.56 18.47
CA GLU A 290 -5.51 -11.71 19.39
C GLU A 290 -4.52 -12.77 18.89
N GLU A 291 -4.99 -13.90 18.36
CA GLU A 291 -4.10 -14.89 17.73
C GLU A 291 -3.33 -14.32 16.54
N GLU A 292 -3.96 -13.48 15.74
CA GLU A 292 -3.32 -12.84 14.57
C GLU A 292 -2.33 -11.74 15.00
N LEU A 293 -2.72 -10.89 15.95
CA LEU A 293 -1.96 -9.69 16.32
C LEU A 293 -0.87 -9.92 17.38
N ALA A 294 -1.01 -10.91 18.26
CA ALA A 294 -0.03 -11.14 19.31
C ALA A 294 1.38 -11.45 18.77
N PRO A 295 1.56 -12.28 17.72
CA PRO A 295 2.88 -12.51 17.12
C PRO A 295 3.43 -11.25 16.45
N ILE A 296 2.57 -10.43 15.81
CA ILE A 296 2.97 -9.16 15.18
C ILE A 296 3.50 -8.20 16.25
N ARG A 297 2.76 -8.05 17.35
CA ARG A 297 3.19 -7.19 18.48
C ARG A 297 4.47 -7.68 19.15
N ALA A 298 4.66 -8.99 19.24
CA ALA A 298 5.88 -9.56 19.81
C ALA A 298 7.10 -9.19 18.97
N ARG A 299 7.06 -9.42 17.65
CA ARG A 299 8.13 -9.03 16.71
C ARG A 299 8.35 -7.51 16.72
N ARG A 300 7.28 -6.72 16.77
CA ARG A 300 7.39 -5.26 16.83
C ARG A 300 8.21 -4.82 18.05
N ARG A 301 7.95 -5.36 19.22
CA ARG A 301 8.71 -5.05 20.45
C ARG A 301 10.19 -5.38 20.33
N GLU A 302 10.55 -6.42 19.59
CA GLU A 302 11.96 -6.77 19.34
C GLU A 302 12.64 -5.72 18.47
N PHE A 303 12.00 -5.28 17.38
CA PHE A 303 12.54 -4.21 16.52
C PHE A 303 12.57 -2.85 17.19
N GLU A 304 11.62 -2.53 18.06
CA GLU A 304 11.58 -1.29 18.85
C GLU A 304 12.79 -1.15 19.79
N GLN A 305 13.44 -2.24 20.16
CA GLN A 305 14.65 -2.21 20.97
C GLN A 305 15.92 -1.81 20.20
N ASN A 306 15.87 -1.79 18.86
CA ASN A 306 17.00 -1.46 18.00
C ASN A 306 16.56 -0.58 16.82
N ILE A 307 16.12 0.63 17.11
CA ILE A 307 15.66 1.59 16.11
C ILE A 307 16.80 2.00 15.17
N GLU A 308 18.03 2.16 15.67
CA GLU A 308 19.21 2.44 14.85
C GLU A 308 19.43 1.34 13.80
N GLY A 309 19.24 0.07 14.18
CA GLY A 309 19.31 -1.06 13.26
C GLY A 309 18.24 -1.03 12.19
N VAL A 310 17.03 -0.57 12.53
CA VAL A 310 15.95 -0.38 11.54
C VAL A 310 16.30 0.73 10.55
N TYR A 311 16.85 1.87 11.00
CA TYR A 311 17.31 2.93 10.10
C TYR A 311 18.48 2.47 9.22
N GLU A 312 19.41 1.69 9.75
CA GLU A 312 20.51 1.12 8.96
C GLU A 312 20.00 0.15 7.88
N MET A 313 19.00 -0.64 8.19
CA MET A 313 18.30 -1.50 7.22
C MET A 313 17.66 -0.64 6.11
N LEU A 314 16.91 0.41 6.46
CA LEU A 314 16.31 1.33 5.50
C LEU A 314 17.35 2.02 4.63
N ARG A 315 18.49 2.43 5.20
CA ARG A 315 19.61 3.03 4.48
C ARG A 315 20.17 2.06 3.43
N LYS A 316 20.42 0.81 3.80
CA LYS A 316 20.93 -0.23 2.89
C LYS A 316 19.93 -0.53 1.78
N GLY A 317 18.65 -0.72 2.13
CA GLY A 317 17.58 -0.94 1.14
C GLY A 317 17.44 0.22 0.16
N SER A 318 17.58 1.47 0.65
CA SER A 318 17.55 2.66 -0.21
C SER A 318 18.73 2.73 -1.17
N GLN A 319 19.93 2.34 -0.73
CA GLN A 319 21.10 2.27 -1.60
C GLN A 319 20.94 1.23 -2.72
N VAL A 320 20.39 0.05 -2.40
CA VAL A 320 20.09 -0.99 -3.41
C VAL A 320 19.04 -0.49 -4.39
N ALA A 321 17.98 0.13 -3.89
CA ALA A 321 16.91 0.70 -4.71
C ALA A 321 17.45 1.82 -5.63
N GLN A 322 18.26 2.73 -5.08
CA GLN A 322 18.90 3.80 -5.86
C GLN A 322 19.78 3.25 -6.98
N ALA A 323 20.64 2.26 -6.69
CA ALA A 323 21.50 1.65 -7.70
C ALA A 323 20.72 0.99 -8.85
N LYS A 324 19.54 0.42 -8.57
CA LYS A 324 18.64 -0.14 -9.60
C LYS A 324 17.98 0.98 -10.41
N ALA A 325 17.41 1.97 -9.75
CA ALA A 325 16.76 3.11 -10.40
C ALA A 325 17.73 3.93 -11.26
N ALA A 326 18.96 4.13 -10.81
CA ALA A 326 20.02 4.83 -11.57
C ALA A 326 20.36 4.12 -12.89
N ARG A 327 20.38 2.78 -12.88
CA ARG A 327 20.60 2.01 -14.13
C ARG A 327 19.47 2.21 -15.13
N THR A 328 18.22 2.12 -14.66
CA THR A 328 17.05 2.36 -15.51
C THR A 328 17.01 3.80 -16.02
N LEU A 329 17.30 4.77 -15.16
CA LEU A 329 17.37 6.18 -15.55
C LEU A 329 18.45 6.42 -16.63
N MET A 330 19.60 5.78 -16.53
CA MET A 330 20.65 5.86 -17.55
C MET A 330 20.16 5.32 -18.90
N GLU A 331 19.52 4.15 -18.92
CA GLU A 331 18.94 3.58 -20.15
C GLU A 331 17.86 4.51 -20.75
N VAL A 332 17.04 5.13 -19.91
CA VAL A 332 16.03 6.13 -20.33
C VAL A 332 16.72 7.35 -20.98
N LYS A 333 17.77 7.89 -20.34
CA LYS A 333 18.52 9.05 -20.88
C LYS A 333 19.24 8.72 -22.17
N ASP A 334 19.76 7.51 -22.32
CA ASP A 334 20.38 7.03 -23.55
C ASP A 334 19.35 6.94 -24.69
N ALA A 335 18.19 6.34 -24.42
CA ALA A 335 17.10 6.27 -25.38
C ALA A 335 16.57 7.64 -25.82
N MET A 336 16.46 8.57 -24.87
CA MET A 336 16.07 9.97 -25.13
C MET A 336 17.19 10.81 -25.77
N ARG A 337 18.40 10.29 -25.90
CA ARG A 337 19.60 10.96 -26.42
C ARG A 337 19.98 12.24 -25.67
N ILE A 338 19.82 12.22 -24.35
CA ILE A 338 20.20 13.32 -23.44
C ILE A 338 21.43 12.98 -22.59
N ASN A 339 22.20 12.00 -23.02
CA ASN A 339 23.46 11.51 -22.45
C ASN A 339 24.71 12.18 -23.07
N TYR A 340 24.66 13.49 -23.26
CA TYR A 340 25.60 14.28 -24.08
C TYR A 340 27.09 14.00 -23.80
N PHE A 341 27.48 13.82 -22.54
CA PHE A 341 28.89 13.63 -22.17
C PHE A 341 29.40 12.19 -22.38
N GLN A 342 28.48 11.23 -22.47
CA GLN A 342 28.78 9.84 -22.75
C GLN A 342 28.83 9.53 -24.27
N ASP A 343 28.14 10.35 -25.08
CA ASP A 343 28.11 10.21 -26.55
C ASP A 343 29.34 10.85 -27.20
N LYS A 344 30.43 10.07 -27.24
CA LYS A 344 31.71 10.49 -27.84
C LYS A 344 31.57 10.75 -29.34
N GLU A 345 30.69 10.02 -30.05
CA GLU A 345 30.49 10.18 -31.48
C GLU A 345 29.80 11.52 -31.78
N LEU A 346 28.81 11.89 -31.00
CA LEU A 346 28.14 13.20 -31.06
C LEU A 346 29.18 14.33 -30.91
N ILE A 347 30.01 14.23 -29.86
CA ILE A 347 31.03 15.25 -29.57
C ILE A 347 32.05 15.36 -30.72
N ALA A 348 32.56 14.22 -31.22
CA ALA A 348 33.51 14.22 -32.32
C ALA A 348 32.92 14.82 -33.61
N ARG A 349 31.73 14.40 -33.98
CA ARG A 349 31.01 14.91 -35.19
C ARG A 349 30.76 16.40 -35.11
N GLN A 350 30.29 16.90 -33.93
CA GLN A 350 30.07 18.32 -33.73
C GLN A 350 31.38 19.12 -33.77
N ALA A 351 32.44 18.61 -33.13
CA ALA A 351 33.76 19.24 -33.17
C ALA A 351 34.32 19.36 -34.59
N GLU A 352 34.13 18.36 -35.43
CA GLU A 352 34.52 18.37 -36.85
C GLU A 352 33.73 19.40 -37.62
N ALA A 353 32.37 19.37 -37.53
CA ALA A 353 31.51 20.31 -38.23
C ALA A 353 31.83 21.79 -37.89
N TYR A 354 32.14 22.11 -36.64
CA TYR A 354 32.53 23.47 -36.25
C TYR A 354 33.96 23.86 -36.58
N ARG A 355 34.83 22.92 -36.92
CA ARG A 355 36.19 23.20 -37.50
C ARG A 355 36.11 23.53 -38.96
N GLU A 356 35.25 22.84 -39.73
CA GLU A 356 35.06 23.06 -41.16
C GLU A 356 34.30 24.36 -41.48
N CYS A 357 33.53 24.89 -40.52
CA CYS A 357 32.82 26.16 -40.67
C CYS A 357 33.71 27.40 -40.41
N LYS A 358 34.97 27.23 -40.06
CA LYS A 358 35.95 28.31 -39.91
C LYS A 358 36.91 28.37 -41.10
#